data_064971313a8e3b0a52eb6c2a7be8e0c6
#
_entry.id   064971313a8e3b0a52eb6c2a7be8e0c6
#
_cell.length_a   1.000
_cell.length_b   1.000
_cell.length_c   1.000
_cell.angle_alpha   90.00
_cell.angle_beta   90.00
_cell.angle_gamma   90.00
#
_symmetry.space_group_name_H-M   'P 1'
#
loop_
_entity.id
_entity.type
_entity.pdbx_description
1 polymer ?
#
loop_
_entity_poly.entity_id
_entity_poly.type
_entity_poly.pdbx_seq_one_letter_code
_entity_poly.pdbx_strand_id
1 'polypeptide(L)' 'MVRCKFVCNTVEKQYLSVDKFQWRYKFHAVYSNSPENKKFWEATPTGTLEFACMNQGPLFEPGKEYYLDINLAGVPIGV' A
#
# COMPACT_ATOMS: atom_id res chain seq x y z
N MET A 1 -3.67 16.49 -0.38
CA MET A 1 -3.00 15.19 -0.48
C MET A 1 -2.36 14.84 0.86
N VAL A 2 -2.57 13.63 1.30
CA VAL A 2 -1.93 13.10 2.49
C VAL A 2 -1.00 11.97 2.05
N ARG A 3 0.21 11.96 2.57
CA ARG A 3 1.21 10.95 2.22
C ARG A 3 1.77 10.29 3.47
N CYS A 4 1.81 8.97 3.47
CA CYS A 4 2.44 8.19 4.53
C CYS A 4 3.18 7.02 3.91
N LYS A 5 3.95 6.32 4.71
CA LYS A 5 4.80 5.24 4.20
C LYS A 5 4.39 3.90 4.82
N PHE A 6 4.31 2.89 3.97
CA PHE A 6 4.02 1.52 4.37
C PHE A 6 5.07 0.58 3.78
N VAL A 7 5.32 -0.50 4.47
CA VAL A 7 6.18 -1.56 3.93
C VAL A 7 5.30 -2.73 3.49
N CYS A 8 5.61 -3.27 2.33
CA CYS A 8 4.94 -4.46 1.84
C CYS A 8 5.37 -5.65 2.69
N ASN A 9 4.40 -6.32 3.30
CA ASN A 9 4.63 -7.40 4.24
C ASN A 9 4.41 -8.76 3.59
N THR A 10 3.37 -8.88 2.76
CA THR A 10 2.98 -10.14 2.16
C THR A 10 2.51 -9.93 0.74
N VAL A 11 2.95 -10.81 -0.14
CA VAL A 11 2.45 -10.92 -1.50
C VAL A 11 2.01 -12.36 -1.70
N GLU A 12 0.74 -12.58 -2.05
CA GLU A 12 0.16 -13.89 -2.06
C GLU A 12 -0.67 -14.08 -3.33
N LYS A 13 -0.35 -15.13 -4.09
CA LYS A 13 -1.13 -15.49 -5.26
C LYS A 13 -2.20 -16.49 -4.85
N GLN A 14 -3.45 -16.15 -5.14
CA GLN A 14 -4.59 -16.97 -4.75
C GLN A 14 -5.34 -17.50 -5.97
N TYR A 15 -5.62 -18.78 -5.95
CA TYR A 15 -6.42 -19.42 -6.97
C TYR A 15 -7.90 -19.09 -6.76
N LEU A 16 -8.58 -18.66 -7.80
CA LEU A 16 -10.02 -18.36 -7.75
C LEU A 16 -10.83 -19.42 -8.51
N SER A 17 -10.41 -19.71 -9.73
CA SER A 17 -11.04 -20.73 -10.57
C SER A 17 -10.08 -21.02 -11.71
N VAL A 18 -10.49 -21.91 -12.65
CA VAL A 18 -9.65 -22.25 -13.80
C VAL A 18 -9.17 -20.97 -14.49
N ASP A 19 -7.87 -20.85 -14.61
CA ASP A 19 -7.18 -19.70 -15.24
C ASP A 19 -7.46 -18.35 -14.61
N LYS A 20 -7.99 -18.32 -13.39
CA LYS A 20 -8.26 -17.09 -12.68
C LYS A 20 -7.53 -17.06 -11.35
N PHE A 21 -6.70 -16.06 -11.16
CA PHE A 21 -5.94 -15.87 -9.94
C PHE A 21 -6.08 -14.42 -9.51
N GLN A 22 -5.89 -14.17 -8.23
CA GLN A 22 -5.74 -12.81 -7.72
C GLN A 22 -4.48 -12.73 -6.88
N TRP A 23 -3.95 -11.53 -6.76
CA TRP A 23 -2.82 -11.25 -5.91
C TRP A 23 -3.30 -10.47 -4.71
N ARG A 24 -2.98 -10.94 -3.51
CA ARG A 24 -3.31 -10.25 -2.27
C ARG A 24 -2.06 -9.65 -1.69
N TYR A 25 -2.17 -8.39 -1.28
CA TYR A 25 -1.05 -7.64 -0.74
C TYR A 25 -1.41 -7.13 0.65
N LYS A 26 -0.46 -7.25 1.57
CA LYS A 26 -0.61 -6.72 2.92
C LYS A 26 0.56 -5.79 3.20
N PHE A 27 0.24 -4.64 3.75
CA PHE A 27 1.22 -3.62 4.12
C PHE A 27 1.00 -3.23 5.55
N HIS A 28 2.05 -2.77 6.22
CA HIS A 28 1.90 -2.17 7.54
C HIS A 28 2.64 -0.84 7.57
N ALA A 29 2.17 0.06 8.45
CA ALA A 29 2.74 1.38 8.59
C ALA A 29 4.15 1.29 9.15
N VAL A 30 5.03 2.16 8.67
CA VAL A 30 6.40 2.21 9.16
C VAL A 30 6.76 3.62 9.59
N TYR A 31 7.57 3.70 10.61
CA TYR A 31 8.20 4.95 11.02
C TYR A 31 9.44 5.14 10.15
N SER A 32 9.56 6.31 9.55
CA SER A 32 10.72 6.60 8.72
C SER A 32 11.14 8.05 8.92
N ASN A 33 12.32 8.38 8.38
CA ASN A 33 12.84 9.74 8.46
C ASN A 33 12.20 10.70 7.45
N SER A 34 11.24 10.23 6.66
CA SER A 34 10.53 11.07 5.71
C SER A 34 9.70 12.11 6.47
N PRO A 35 9.88 13.42 6.20
CA PRO A 35 9.09 14.45 6.87
C PRO A 35 7.59 14.28 6.73
N GLU A 36 7.13 13.87 5.55
CA GLU A 36 5.71 13.65 5.29
C GLU A 36 5.15 12.54 6.14
N ASN A 37 5.91 11.45 6.28
CA ASN A 37 5.48 10.30 7.07
C ASN A 37 5.46 10.64 8.55
N LYS A 38 6.48 11.35 9.04
CA LYS A 38 6.53 11.80 10.43
C LYS A 38 5.36 12.71 10.77
N LYS A 39 5.09 13.65 9.89
CA LYS A 39 4.01 14.60 10.09
C LYS A 39 2.65 13.92 10.12
N PHE A 40 2.46 12.91 9.30
CA PHE A 40 1.20 12.17 9.26
C PHE A 40 0.96 11.41 10.57
N TRP A 41 1.99 10.71 11.05
CA TRP A 41 1.80 9.83 12.20
C TRP A 41 1.89 10.56 13.54
N GLU A 42 2.77 11.56 13.65
CA GLU A 42 3.05 12.34 14.87
C GLU A 42 3.52 11.50 16.06
N ALA A 43 3.21 10.22 16.09
CA ALA A 43 3.56 9.28 17.14
C ALA A 43 3.93 7.96 16.50
N THR A 44 3.83 6.86 17.24
CA THR A 44 4.12 5.53 16.71
C THR A 44 3.14 5.19 15.60
N PRO A 45 3.62 4.86 14.40
CA PRO A 45 2.75 4.49 13.30
C PRO A 45 1.99 3.21 13.60
N THR A 46 0.68 3.25 13.38
CA THR A 46 -0.17 2.06 13.48
C THR A 46 -1.09 2.04 12.28
N GLY A 47 -1.19 0.89 11.68
CA GLY A 47 -2.10 0.75 10.57
C GLY A 47 -1.69 -0.36 9.63
N THR A 48 -2.68 -0.90 8.96
CA THR A 48 -2.47 -1.93 7.94
C THR A 48 -3.27 -1.57 6.70
N LEU A 49 -2.78 -2.03 5.56
CA LEU A 49 -3.47 -1.89 4.29
C LEU A 49 -3.49 -3.26 3.66
N GLU A 50 -4.67 -3.73 3.31
CA GLU A 50 -4.81 -5.03 2.66
C GLU A 50 -5.79 -4.90 1.51
N PHE A 51 -5.40 -5.43 0.37
CA PHE A 51 -6.29 -5.48 -0.79
C PHE A 51 -5.86 -6.60 -1.72
N ALA A 52 -6.76 -6.95 -2.64
CA ALA A 52 -6.47 -7.94 -3.65
C ALA A 52 -6.90 -7.40 -5.00
N CYS A 53 -6.16 -7.75 -6.03
CA CYS A 53 -6.51 -7.36 -7.38
C CYS A 53 -6.12 -8.46 -8.37
N MET A 54 -6.82 -8.48 -9.47
CA MET A 54 -6.55 -9.43 -10.55
C MET A 54 -5.64 -8.78 -11.56
N ASN A 55 -4.35 -8.96 -11.36
CA ASN A 55 -3.34 -8.45 -12.28
C ASN A 55 -2.46 -9.62 -12.72
N GLN A 56 -1.72 -9.44 -13.78
CA GLN A 56 -0.93 -10.52 -14.38
C GLN A 56 0.28 -10.93 -13.56
N GLY A 57 0.67 -10.15 -12.59
CA GLY A 57 1.82 -10.46 -11.75
C GLY A 57 1.87 -9.55 -10.56
N PRO A 58 2.81 -9.78 -9.63
CA PRO A 58 2.89 -8.96 -8.45
C PRO A 58 3.30 -7.54 -8.79
N LEU A 59 2.56 -6.57 -8.23
CA LEU A 59 2.84 -5.14 -8.41
C LEU A 59 3.80 -4.62 -7.34
N PHE A 60 3.94 -5.33 -6.24
CA PHE A 60 4.73 -4.90 -5.10
C PHE A 60 5.63 -6.04 -4.64
N GLU A 61 6.74 -5.69 -3.98
CA GLU A 61 7.70 -6.66 -3.47
C GLU A 61 7.71 -6.65 -1.95
N PRO A 62 7.71 -7.84 -1.31
CA PRO A 62 7.83 -7.91 0.14
C PRO A 62 9.13 -7.26 0.61
N GLY A 63 9.04 -6.52 1.71
CA GLY A 63 10.17 -5.85 2.31
C GLY A 63 10.49 -4.48 1.73
N LYS A 64 9.82 -4.08 0.66
CA LYS A 64 10.01 -2.75 0.08
C LYS A 64 9.04 -1.76 0.69
N GLU A 65 9.47 -0.51 0.79
CA GLU A 65 8.65 0.57 1.31
C GLU A 65 8.00 1.33 0.16
N TYR A 66 6.75 1.74 0.37
CA TYR A 66 5.98 2.45 -0.63
C TYR A 66 5.27 3.63 0.03
N TYR A 67 5.15 4.73 -0.72
CA TYR A 67 4.32 5.84 -0.30
C TYR A 67 2.86 5.53 -0.61
N LEU A 68 2.00 5.86 0.35
CA LEU A 68 0.56 5.83 0.16
C LEU A 68 0.07 7.27 0.11
N ASP A 69 -0.47 7.68 -1.03
CA ASP A 69 -0.99 9.02 -1.23
C ASP A 69 -2.51 8.96 -1.23
N ILE A 70 -3.14 9.76 -0.39
CA ILE A 70 -4.58 9.78 -0.25
C ILE A 70 -5.09 11.15 -0.66
N ASN A 71 -6.02 11.17 -1.62
CA ASN A 71 -6.62 12.39 -2.16
C ASN A 71 -8.12 12.25 -2.12
N LEU A 72 -8.79 13.40 -2.01
CA LEU A 72 -10.25 13.43 -2.09
C LEU A 72 -10.68 12.98 -3.50
N ALA A 73 -11.59 12.03 -3.55
CA ALA A 73 -12.13 11.56 -4.82
C ALA A 73 -12.92 12.67 -5.50
N GLY A 74 -12.84 12.73 -6.81
CA GLY A 74 -13.49 13.76 -7.60
C GLY A 74 -12.64 14.99 -7.84
N VAL A 75 -11.46 15.06 -7.26
CA VAL A 75 -10.49 16.15 -7.50
C VAL A 75 -9.46 15.65 -8.50
N PRO A 76 -9.24 16.35 -9.62
CA PRO A 76 -8.22 15.94 -10.57
C PRO A 76 -6.85 15.87 -9.93
N ILE A 77 -6.15 14.76 -10.17
CA ILE A 77 -4.80 14.57 -9.64
C ILE A 77 -3.81 15.33 -10.52
N GLY A 78 -2.89 16.03 -9.88
CA GLY A 78 -1.85 16.77 -10.61
C GLY A 78 -2.28 18.12 -11.16
N VAL A 79 -3.41 18.60 -10.73
CA VAL A 79 -3.90 19.92 -11.10
C VAL A 79 -3.62 20.90 -9.99
#